data_d78e07bfbcc426a32ca465748e6aa335
#
_entry.id   d78e07bfbcc426a32ca465748e6aa335
#
_cell.length_a   1.000
_cell.length_b   1.000
_cell.length_c   1.000
_cell.angle_alpha   90.00
_cell.angle_beta   90.00
_cell.angle_gamma   90.00
#
_symmetry.space_group_name_H-M   'P 1'
#
loop_
_entity.id
_entity.type
_entity.pdbx_description
1 polymer ?
#
loop_
_entity_poly.entity_id
_entity_poly.type
_entity_poly.pdbx_seq_one_letter_code
_entity_poly.pdbx_strand_id
1 'polypeptide(L)'
;MAGALLQWYEFVLESARVIEVSVTDESRAFIIFETLNDRGLNLSTADLLKNHLFGQAGPRLEEAKLRWNQAMGPFTSADTGLSADTFLRHYWASKQGVVRVKALYSLIKPEINDAESAVSFAIDLAESAPLWAAMFDRDSNHWTKYNHGALAALDTLRNLNVEQCRPLLLAGLRKLPAKELEQLLSLVVSWSVRWFVVGGGSAGVTERLYALAAKKVTDGDLTDAASIATFFSDSVPSDGRFERAFQDLTVRRGWLARYYLYALELAANGDAEPELVPNQNVDQVNLEHILPRNPKASDWPSFNMEELQSMRLLLGNQALLRKSHNAQIGNRPFASKKPILAASDLVLTSGIGALEDWTPAKIRARQERMAELAVTVWARA
;
A
#
# COMPACT_ATOMS: atom_id res chain seq x y z
N MET A 1 -42.00 1.95 -9.97
CA MET A 1 -41.44 0.69 -9.53
C MET A 1 -42.23 -0.53 -10.05
N ALA A 2 -43.54 -0.62 -9.86
CA ALA A 2 -44.33 -1.76 -10.33
C ALA A 2 -44.25 -2.04 -11.85
N GLY A 3 -44.26 -1.01 -12.71
CA GLY A 3 -44.17 -1.17 -14.16
C GLY A 3 -42.85 -1.77 -14.66
N ALA A 4 -41.71 -1.43 -14.01
CA ALA A 4 -40.42 -1.99 -14.37
C ALA A 4 -40.32 -3.49 -13.98
N LEU A 5 -40.90 -3.89 -12.86
CA LEU A 5 -40.98 -5.29 -12.47
C LEU A 5 -41.85 -6.12 -13.43
N LEU A 6 -42.93 -5.56 -13.92
CA LEU A 6 -43.78 -6.21 -14.90
C LEU A 6 -43.08 -6.43 -16.25
N GLN A 7 -42.30 -5.44 -16.71
CA GLN A 7 -41.49 -5.56 -17.92
C GLN A 7 -40.40 -6.61 -17.79
N TRP A 8 -39.73 -6.71 -16.62
CA TRP A 8 -38.77 -7.78 -16.36
C TRP A 8 -39.43 -9.16 -16.32
N TYR A 9 -40.61 -9.26 -15.73
CA TYR A 9 -41.38 -10.51 -15.69
C TYR A 9 -41.78 -10.97 -17.10
N GLU A 10 -42.32 -10.09 -17.93
CA GLU A 10 -42.68 -10.36 -19.32
C GLU A 10 -41.45 -10.73 -20.16
N PHE A 11 -40.31 -10.03 -19.96
CA PHE A 11 -39.03 -10.37 -20.64
C PHE A 11 -38.55 -11.77 -20.29
N VAL A 12 -38.59 -12.17 -19.02
CA VAL A 12 -38.17 -13.50 -18.58
C VAL A 12 -39.07 -14.59 -19.16
N LEU A 13 -40.38 -14.38 -19.21
CA LEU A 13 -41.33 -15.39 -19.70
C LEU A 13 -41.36 -15.49 -21.23
N GLU A 14 -41.25 -14.38 -21.94
CA GLU A 14 -41.52 -14.37 -23.38
C GLU A 14 -40.28 -14.25 -24.26
N SER A 15 -39.23 -13.58 -23.73
CA SER A 15 -38.05 -13.21 -24.51
C SER A 15 -36.77 -13.95 -24.08
N ALA A 16 -36.66 -14.36 -22.80
CA ALA A 16 -35.52 -15.12 -22.36
C ALA A 16 -35.51 -16.52 -22.99
N ARG A 17 -34.33 -16.94 -23.43
CA ARG A 17 -34.10 -18.30 -23.94
C ARG A 17 -33.03 -18.98 -23.10
N VAL A 18 -33.28 -20.19 -22.69
CA VAL A 18 -32.38 -21.02 -21.89
C VAL A 18 -31.99 -22.22 -22.73
N ILE A 19 -30.72 -22.55 -22.76
CA ILE A 19 -30.19 -23.78 -23.33
C ILE A 19 -29.79 -24.67 -22.16
N GLU A 20 -30.46 -25.82 -22.02
CA GLU A 20 -30.07 -26.84 -21.04
C GLU A 20 -29.17 -27.87 -21.74
N VAL A 21 -27.99 -28.09 -21.17
CA VAL A 21 -27.04 -29.09 -21.66
C VAL A 21 -26.83 -30.11 -20.52
N SER A 22 -27.35 -31.30 -20.69
CA SER A 22 -27.14 -32.41 -19.76
C SER A 22 -25.89 -33.20 -20.15
N VAL A 23 -24.98 -33.34 -19.21
CA VAL A 23 -23.74 -34.14 -19.39
C VAL A 23 -23.64 -35.18 -18.29
N THR A 24 -23.13 -36.35 -18.64
CA THR A 24 -22.98 -37.45 -17.69
C THR A 24 -21.70 -37.36 -16.84
N ASP A 25 -20.78 -36.48 -17.25
CA ASP A 25 -19.48 -36.26 -16.59
C ASP A 25 -19.38 -34.80 -16.21
N GLU A 26 -19.30 -34.52 -14.93
CA GLU A 26 -19.23 -33.17 -14.37
C GLU A 26 -17.98 -32.42 -14.87
N SER A 27 -16.86 -33.11 -15.07
CA SER A 27 -15.63 -32.51 -15.64
C SER A 27 -15.83 -32.00 -17.07
N ARG A 28 -16.64 -32.69 -17.87
CA ARG A 28 -16.99 -32.22 -19.23
C ARG A 28 -17.93 -31.04 -19.22
N ALA A 29 -18.79 -30.92 -18.17
CA ALA A 29 -19.66 -29.76 -18.02
C ALA A 29 -18.86 -28.45 -17.92
N PHE A 30 -17.73 -28.46 -17.24
CA PHE A 30 -16.87 -27.26 -17.11
C PHE A 30 -16.23 -26.88 -18.45
N ILE A 31 -15.82 -27.84 -19.28
CA ILE A 31 -15.26 -27.57 -20.62
C ILE A 31 -16.32 -26.95 -21.54
N ILE A 32 -17.54 -27.47 -21.50
CA ILE A 32 -18.66 -26.94 -22.28
C ILE A 32 -19.01 -25.53 -21.83
N PHE A 33 -19.05 -25.30 -20.51
CA PHE A 33 -19.32 -23.99 -19.92
C PHE A 33 -18.25 -22.94 -20.33
N GLU A 34 -16.97 -23.30 -20.30
CA GLU A 34 -15.86 -22.46 -20.79
C GLU A 34 -16.06 -22.08 -22.26
N THR A 35 -16.38 -23.07 -23.11
CA THR A 35 -16.56 -22.87 -24.55
C THR A 35 -17.77 -22.00 -24.90
N LEU A 36 -18.88 -22.15 -24.17
CA LEU A 36 -20.10 -21.39 -24.39
C LEU A 36 -19.96 -19.94 -23.91
N ASN A 37 -19.25 -19.71 -22.81
CA ASN A 37 -19.05 -18.37 -22.22
C ASN A 37 -17.99 -17.52 -22.94
N ASP A 38 -17.12 -18.11 -23.75
CA ASP A 38 -16.15 -17.37 -24.58
C ASP A 38 -16.84 -16.41 -25.59
N ARG A 39 -18.15 -16.53 -25.76
CA ARG A 39 -18.99 -15.70 -26.64
C ARG A 39 -20.00 -14.78 -25.90
N GLY A 40 -19.98 -14.75 -24.54
CA GLY A 40 -20.97 -14.03 -23.72
C GLY A 40 -20.38 -12.99 -22.77
N LEU A 41 -20.92 -12.89 -21.55
CA LEU A 41 -20.42 -12.03 -20.49
C LEU A 41 -18.97 -12.39 -20.17
N ASN A 42 -18.08 -11.39 -20.08
CA ASN A 42 -16.69 -11.58 -19.72
C ASN A 42 -16.59 -12.25 -18.32
N LEU A 43 -16.27 -13.54 -18.30
CA LEU A 43 -15.94 -14.24 -17.06
C LEU A 43 -14.69 -13.62 -16.43
N SER A 44 -14.66 -13.57 -15.11
CA SER A 44 -13.45 -13.20 -14.38
C SER A 44 -12.35 -14.25 -14.61
N THR A 45 -11.10 -13.86 -14.42
CA THR A 45 -9.98 -14.82 -14.47
C THR A 45 -10.17 -15.93 -13.43
N ALA A 46 -10.71 -15.60 -12.25
CA ALA A 46 -11.03 -16.56 -11.21
C ALA A 46 -12.07 -17.60 -11.66
N ASP A 47 -13.13 -17.20 -12.40
CA ASP A 47 -14.14 -18.11 -12.89
C ASP A 47 -13.57 -19.07 -13.95
N LEU A 48 -12.75 -18.56 -14.87
CA LEU A 48 -12.09 -19.39 -15.87
C LEU A 48 -11.16 -20.42 -15.23
N LEU A 49 -10.35 -20.00 -14.26
CA LEU A 49 -9.44 -20.90 -13.54
C LEU A 49 -10.20 -21.94 -12.73
N LYS A 50 -11.28 -21.56 -12.06
CA LYS A 50 -12.16 -22.48 -11.33
C LYS A 50 -12.67 -23.58 -12.22
N ASN A 51 -13.22 -23.22 -13.39
CA ASN A 51 -13.79 -24.18 -14.31
C ASN A 51 -12.73 -25.13 -14.85
N HIS A 52 -11.57 -24.61 -15.26
CA HIS A 52 -10.47 -25.42 -15.73
C HIS A 52 -9.95 -26.38 -14.65
N LEU A 53 -9.69 -25.88 -13.44
CA LEU A 53 -9.22 -26.66 -12.30
C LEU A 53 -10.19 -27.80 -11.96
N PHE A 54 -11.50 -27.53 -11.91
CA PHE A 54 -12.51 -28.55 -11.64
C PHE A 54 -12.61 -29.56 -12.77
N GLY A 55 -12.44 -29.12 -14.03
CA GLY A 55 -12.39 -30.01 -15.18
C GLY A 55 -11.21 -30.99 -15.16
N GLN A 56 -10.04 -30.55 -14.61
CA GLN A 56 -8.86 -31.41 -14.50
C GLN A 56 -8.84 -32.28 -13.23
N ALA A 57 -9.60 -31.92 -12.18
CA ALA A 57 -9.57 -32.59 -10.88
C ALA A 57 -10.04 -34.05 -10.90
N GLY A 58 -10.86 -34.46 -11.89
CA GLY A 58 -11.32 -35.84 -12.06
C GLY A 58 -11.89 -36.43 -10.77
N PRO A 59 -11.36 -37.58 -10.30
CA PRO A 59 -11.85 -38.24 -9.07
C PRO A 59 -11.59 -37.43 -7.78
N ARG A 60 -10.72 -36.41 -7.83
CA ARG A 60 -10.42 -35.52 -6.67
C ARG A 60 -11.20 -34.20 -6.72
N LEU A 61 -12.30 -34.15 -7.48
CA LEU A 61 -13.09 -32.92 -7.67
C LEU A 61 -13.58 -32.32 -6.36
N GLU A 62 -14.08 -33.14 -5.43
CA GLU A 62 -14.59 -32.64 -4.14
C GLU A 62 -13.48 -32.00 -3.27
N GLU A 63 -12.27 -32.56 -3.32
CA GLU A 63 -11.10 -31.97 -2.66
C GLU A 63 -10.72 -30.63 -3.31
N ALA A 64 -10.69 -30.59 -4.63
CA ALA A 64 -10.41 -29.36 -5.38
C ALA A 64 -11.45 -28.26 -5.08
N LYS A 65 -12.74 -28.60 -5.04
CA LYS A 65 -13.83 -27.68 -4.67
C LYS A 65 -13.65 -27.13 -3.25
N LEU A 66 -13.35 -28.02 -2.28
CA LEU A 66 -13.11 -27.60 -0.90
C LEU A 66 -11.97 -26.57 -0.80
N ARG A 67 -10.83 -26.89 -1.42
CA ARG A 67 -9.64 -26.02 -1.39
C ARG A 67 -9.86 -24.70 -2.13
N TRP A 68 -10.51 -24.75 -3.29
CA TRP A 68 -10.89 -23.54 -4.01
C TRP A 68 -11.79 -22.63 -3.18
N ASN A 69 -12.82 -23.19 -2.54
CA ASN A 69 -13.74 -22.42 -1.71
C ASN A 69 -13.02 -21.80 -0.49
N GLN A 70 -12.06 -22.50 0.11
CA GLN A 70 -11.21 -21.97 1.15
C GLN A 70 -10.37 -20.78 0.64
N ALA A 71 -9.77 -20.93 -0.55
CA ALA A 71 -8.98 -19.87 -1.17
C ALA A 71 -9.82 -18.63 -1.52
N MET A 72 -11.06 -18.84 -1.97
CA MET A 72 -11.95 -17.75 -2.40
C MET A 72 -12.73 -17.12 -1.25
N GLY A 73 -12.76 -17.75 -0.07
CA GLY A 73 -13.48 -17.27 1.12
C GLY A 73 -13.25 -15.78 1.43
N PRO A 74 -12.01 -15.27 1.45
CA PRO A 74 -11.73 -13.85 1.73
C PRO A 74 -12.35 -12.86 0.73
N PHE A 75 -12.75 -13.32 -0.47
CA PHE A 75 -13.24 -12.48 -1.58
C PHE A 75 -14.76 -12.56 -1.75
N THR A 76 -15.47 -13.31 -0.91
CA THR A 76 -16.94 -13.50 -1.03
C THR A 76 -17.74 -12.37 -0.44
N SER A 77 -17.16 -11.60 0.50
CA SER A 77 -17.84 -10.44 1.10
C SER A 77 -17.59 -9.18 0.27
N ALA A 78 -18.69 -8.52 -0.14
CA ALA A 78 -18.61 -7.23 -0.83
C ALA A 78 -17.98 -6.12 0.04
N ASP A 79 -18.06 -6.25 1.35
CA ASP A 79 -17.56 -5.24 2.29
C ASP A 79 -16.03 -5.15 2.35
N THR A 80 -15.32 -6.22 1.94
CA THR A 80 -13.86 -6.23 1.97
C THR A 80 -13.23 -5.44 0.83
N GLY A 81 -13.94 -5.24 -0.28
CA GLY A 81 -13.39 -4.62 -1.51
C GLY A 81 -12.22 -5.40 -2.13
N LEU A 82 -11.95 -6.62 -1.68
CA LEU A 82 -10.87 -7.46 -2.17
C LEU A 82 -11.28 -8.17 -3.47
N SER A 83 -10.36 -8.24 -4.44
CA SER A 83 -10.58 -8.87 -5.74
C SER A 83 -9.81 -10.18 -5.85
N ALA A 84 -10.49 -11.27 -6.17
CA ALA A 84 -9.89 -12.57 -6.45
C ALA A 84 -8.91 -12.50 -7.63
N ASP A 85 -9.23 -11.76 -8.69
CA ASP A 85 -8.33 -11.59 -9.85
C ASP A 85 -7.04 -10.85 -9.46
N THR A 86 -7.15 -9.85 -8.57
CA THR A 86 -5.97 -9.13 -8.04
C THR A 86 -5.12 -10.03 -7.16
N PHE A 87 -5.75 -10.85 -6.32
CA PHE A 87 -5.03 -11.87 -5.54
C PHE A 87 -4.30 -12.86 -6.46
N LEU A 88 -4.98 -13.45 -7.42
CA LEU A 88 -4.39 -14.41 -8.36
C LEU A 88 -3.21 -13.81 -9.12
N ARG A 89 -3.31 -12.54 -9.53
CA ARG A 89 -2.21 -11.82 -10.18
C ARG A 89 -0.99 -11.67 -9.26
N HIS A 90 -1.19 -11.27 -8.00
CA HIS A 90 -0.10 -11.12 -7.04
C HIS A 90 0.50 -12.47 -6.62
N TYR A 91 -0.36 -13.48 -6.46
CA TYR A 91 0.06 -14.85 -6.19
C TYR A 91 0.96 -15.38 -7.31
N TRP A 92 0.53 -15.26 -8.56
CA TRP A 92 1.31 -15.69 -9.71
C TRP A 92 2.61 -14.89 -9.84
N ALA A 93 2.53 -13.56 -9.67
CA ALA A 93 3.70 -12.69 -9.70
C ALA A 93 4.73 -13.02 -8.62
N SER A 94 4.31 -13.55 -7.48
CA SER A 94 5.21 -13.97 -6.41
C SER A 94 6.03 -15.23 -6.75
N LYS A 95 5.65 -15.96 -7.80
CA LYS A 95 6.28 -17.22 -8.22
C LYS A 95 6.93 -17.16 -9.60
N GLN A 96 6.32 -16.45 -10.53
CA GLN A 96 6.67 -16.50 -11.96
C GLN A 96 7.03 -15.13 -12.55
N GLY A 97 6.91 -14.05 -11.76
CA GLY A 97 7.17 -12.69 -12.23
C GLY A 97 5.92 -11.96 -12.70
N VAL A 98 6.11 -10.75 -13.26
CA VAL A 98 5.01 -9.84 -13.63
C VAL A 98 4.10 -10.44 -14.70
N VAL A 99 2.80 -10.38 -14.45
CA VAL A 99 1.76 -10.80 -15.38
C VAL A 99 0.63 -9.77 -15.43
N ARG A 100 0.02 -9.62 -16.60
CA ARG A 100 -1.24 -8.88 -16.77
C ARG A 100 -2.42 -9.79 -16.47
N VAL A 101 -3.46 -9.29 -15.81
CA VAL A 101 -4.67 -10.07 -15.49
C VAL A 101 -5.20 -10.83 -16.72
N LYS A 102 -5.28 -10.17 -17.88
CA LYS A 102 -5.79 -10.78 -19.14
C LYS A 102 -4.97 -11.98 -19.64
N ALA A 103 -3.70 -12.08 -19.27
CA ALA A 103 -2.82 -13.18 -19.67
C ALA A 103 -2.74 -14.28 -18.61
N LEU A 104 -3.25 -14.03 -17.41
CA LEU A 104 -3.07 -14.90 -16.26
C LEU A 104 -3.64 -16.30 -16.50
N TYR A 105 -4.86 -16.39 -17.02
CA TYR A 105 -5.49 -17.67 -17.32
C TYR A 105 -4.66 -18.52 -18.29
N SER A 106 -4.21 -17.93 -19.40
CA SER A 106 -3.42 -18.64 -20.42
C SER A 106 -2.06 -19.10 -19.92
N LEU A 107 -1.50 -18.43 -18.89
CA LEU A 107 -0.24 -18.81 -18.27
C LEU A 107 -0.42 -19.90 -17.20
N ILE A 108 -1.51 -19.88 -16.45
CA ILE A 108 -1.78 -20.87 -15.40
C ILE A 108 -2.34 -22.17 -15.98
N LYS A 109 -3.18 -22.09 -17.00
CA LYS A 109 -3.86 -23.25 -17.58
C LYS A 109 -2.93 -24.44 -17.90
N PRO A 110 -1.75 -24.26 -18.54
CA PRO A 110 -0.83 -25.35 -18.84
C PRO A 110 -0.22 -26.04 -17.60
N GLU A 111 -0.16 -25.34 -16.45
CA GLU A 111 0.37 -25.89 -15.20
C GLU A 111 -0.62 -26.84 -14.51
N ILE A 112 -1.90 -26.81 -14.93
CA ILE A 112 -2.99 -27.62 -14.36
C ILE A 112 -3.47 -28.58 -15.46
N ASN A 113 -2.88 -29.76 -15.54
CA ASN A 113 -3.11 -30.70 -16.62
C ASN A 113 -3.62 -32.09 -16.18
N ASP A 114 -3.70 -32.32 -14.86
CA ASP A 114 -4.20 -33.54 -14.24
C ASP A 114 -4.81 -33.28 -12.86
N ALA A 115 -5.32 -34.34 -12.23
CA ALA A 115 -5.95 -34.23 -10.92
C ALA A 115 -4.98 -33.84 -9.77
N GLU A 116 -3.72 -34.23 -9.88
CA GLU A 116 -2.70 -33.91 -8.88
C GLU A 116 -2.31 -32.44 -8.94
N SER A 117 -1.98 -31.93 -10.11
CA SER A 117 -1.66 -30.51 -10.33
C SER A 117 -2.86 -29.60 -9.99
N ALA A 118 -4.09 -30.03 -10.32
CA ALA A 118 -5.30 -29.28 -9.98
C ALA A 118 -5.48 -29.12 -8.46
N VAL A 119 -5.38 -30.22 -7.72
CA VAL A 119 -5.51 -30.18 -6.26
C VAL A 119 -4.34 -29.46 -5.60
N SER A 120 -3.11 -29.71 -6.05
CA SER A 120 -1.92 -29.04 -5.53
C SER A 120 -2.00 -27.51 -5.71
N PHE A 121 -2.45 -27.06 -6.87
CA PHE A 121 -2.66 -25.64 -7.14
C PHE A 121 -3.75 -25.04 -6.22
N ALA A 122 -4.87 -25.76 -6.04
CA ALA A 122 -5.96 -25.31 -5.14
C ALA A 122 -5.50 -25.24 -3.68
N ILE A 123 -4.70 -26.19 -3.20
CA ILE A 123 -4.09 -26.16 -1.85
C ILE A 123 -3.20 -24.93 -1.70
N ASP A 124 -2.30 -24.68 -2.66
CA ASP A 124 -1.37 -23.58 -2.61
C ASP A 124 -2.09 -22.21 -2.63
N LEU A 125 -3.19 -22.09 -3.36
CA LEU A 125 -4.07 -20.92 -3.29
C LEU A 125 -4.74 -20.78 -1.92
N ALA A 126 -5.25 -21.89 -1.34
CA ALA A 126 -5.91 -21.89 -0.04
C ALA A 126 -4.97 -21.47 1.10
N GLU A 127 -3.68 -21.80 1.00
CA GLU A 127 -2.64 -21.35 1.94
C GLU A 127 -2.26 -19.87 1.73
N SER A 128 -2.29 -19.39 0.49
CA SER A 128 -1.82 -18.05 0.13
C SER A 128 -2.88 -16.97 0.33
N ALA A 129 -4.15 -17.26 0.06
CA ALA A 129 -5.23 -16.27 0.09
C ALA A 129 -5.46 -15.62 1.45
N PRO A 130 -5.47 -16.35 2.58
CA PRO A 130 -5.60 -15.73 3.90
C PRO A 130 -4.42 -14.81 4.23
N LEU A 131 -3.20 -15.17 3.83
CA LEU A 131 -2.01 -14.35 4.04
C LEU A 131 -2.08 -13.05 3.23
N TRP A 132 -2.54 -13.15 1.98
CA TRP A 132 -2.72 -11.97 1.14
C TRP A 132 -3.84 -11.07 1.67
N ALA A 133 -4.97 -11.62 2.09
CA ALA A 133 -6.08 -10.87 2.68
C ALA A 133 -5.67 -10.17 3.98
N ALA A 134 -4.84 -10.81 4.82
CA ALA A 134 -4.34 -10.22 6.04
C ALA A 134 -3.58 -8.91 5.82
N MET A 135 -2.97 -8.68 4.65
CA MET A 135 -2.32 -7.40 4.34
C MET A 135 -3.29 -6.20 4.32
N PHE A 136 -4.59 -6.45 4.26
CA PHE A 136 -5.65 -5.43 4.23
C PHE A 136 -6.42 -5.33 5.54
N ASP A 137 -6.23 -6.28 6.44
CA ASP A 137 -6.91 -6.36 7.73
C ASP A 137 -5.87 -6.35 8.86
N ARG A 138 -5.78 -5.19 9.55
CA ARG A 138 -4.88 -5.01 10.69
C ARG A 138 -5.24 -5.91 11.87
N ASP A 139 -6.53 -6.21 12.03
CA ASP A 139 -7.06 -6.97 13.17
C ASP A 139 -7.02 -8.48 12.92
N SER A 140 -6.50 -8.90 11.78
CA SER A 140 -6.31 -10.32 11.46
C SER A 140 -5.42 -11.00 12.50
N ASN A 141 -5.88 -12.17 12.99
CA ASN A 141 -5.11 -13.01 13.90
C ASN A 141 -3.71 -13.40 13.37
N HIS A 142 -3.51 -13.28 12.06
CA HIS A 142 -2.21 -13.55 11.45
C HIS A 142 -1.09 -12.65 12.02
N TRP A 143 -1.44 -11.41 12.42
CA TRP A 143 -0.50 -10.40 12.90
C TRP A 143 -0.14 -10.50 14.38
N THR A 144 -0.78 -11.38 15.16
CA THR A 144 -0.55 -11.51 16.61
C THR A 144 0.90 -11.87 17.00
N LYS A 145 1.64 -12.46 16.06
CA LYS A 145 3.05 -12.84 16.26
C LYS A 145 4.04 -11.77 15.83
N TYR A 146 3.58 -10.65 15.29
CA TYR A 146 4.42 -9.55 14.78
C TYR A 146 4.38 -8.34 15.71
N ASN A 147 5.44 -7.54 15.69
CA ASN A 147 5.53 -6.33 16.51
C ASN A 147 4.65 -5.19 15.95
N HIS A 148 4.47 -4.14 16.78
CA HIS A 148 3.71 -2.96 16.38
C HIS A 148 4.30 -2.22 15.17
N GLY A 149 5.62 -2.26 14.99
CA GLY A 149 6.30 -1.66 13.84
C GLY A 149 5.87 -2.29 12.51
N ALA A 150 5.70 -3.61 12.46
CA ALA A 150 5.21 -4.31 11.27
C ALA A 150 3.79 -3.87 10.90
N LEU A 151 2.90 -3.73 11.89
CA LEU A 151 1.53 -3.24 11.68
C LEU A 151 1.52 -1.79 11.19
N ALA A 152 2.36 -0.93 11.78
CA ALA A 152 2.51 0.45 11.35
C ALA A 152 3.05 0.55 9.91
N ALA A 153 3.99 -0.33 9.54
CA ALA A 153 4.51 -0.40 8.18
C ALA A 153 3.43 -0.81 7.17
N LEU A 154 2.60 -1.81 7.49
CA LEU A 154 1.46 -2.20 6.65
C LEU A 154 0.46 -1.06 6.44
N ASP A 155 0.09 -0.38 7.53
CA ASP A 155 -0.80 0.79 7.46
C ASP A 155 -0.19 1.91 6.59
N THR A 156 1.12 2.13 6.72
CA THR A 156 1.84 3.10 5.91
C THR A 156 1.81 2.73 4.43
N LEU A 157 2.14 1.50 4.07
CA LEU A 157 2.12 1.02 2.68
C LEU A 157 0.72 1.11 2.07
N ARG A 158 -0.31 0.83 2.87
CA ARG A 158 -1.71 0.96 2.46
C ARG A 158 -2.09 2.41 2.20
N ASN A 159 -1.75 3.33 3.11
CA ASN A 159 -2.01 4.76 2.98
C ASN A 159 -1.23 5.40 1.82
N LEU A 160 -0.01 4.95 1.57
CA LEU A 160 0.80 5.35 0.42
C LEU A 160 0.32 4.71 -0.89
N ASN A 161 -0.63 3.78 -0.83
CA ASN A 161 -1.13 3.01 -1.97
C ASN A 161 -0.02 2.28 -2.75
N VAL A 162 0.91 1.65 -2.05
CA VAL A 162 2.01 0.88 -2.63
C VAL A 162 1.55 -0.54 -2.90
N GLU A 163 0.94 -0.76 -4.05
CA GLU A 163 0.43 -2.09 -4.44
C GLU A 163 1.49 -3.02 -4.99
N GLN A 164 2.51 -2.46 -5.62
CA GLN A 164 3.55 -3.19 -6.34
C GLN A 164 4.38 -4.12 -5.46
N CYS A 165 4.46 -3.85 -4.16
CA CYS A 165 5.20 -4.67 -3.19
C CYS A 165 4.45 -5.95 -2.76
N ARG A 166 3.15 -6.07 -3.03
CA ARG A 166 2.31 -7.17 -2.53
C ARG A 166 2.79 -8.58 -2.92
N PRO A 167 3.30 -8.82 -4.15
CA PRO A 167 3.90 -10.12 -4.48
C PRO A 167 5.08 -10.47 -3.57
N LEU A 168 5.98 -9.51 -3.28
CA LEU A 168 7.12 -9.72 -2.39
C LEU A 168 6.67 -9.96 -0.96
N LEU A 169 5.69 -9.19 -0.46
CA LEU A 169 5.15 -9.39 0.89
C LEU A 169 4.46 -10.75 1.02
N LEU A 170 3.75 -11.21 -0.01
CA LEU A 170 3.15 -12.55 -0.02
C LEU A 170 4.21 -13.65 0.02
N ALA A 171 5.27 -13.53 -0.78
CA ALA A 171 6.40 -14.46 -0.74
C ALA A 171 7.07 -14.45 0.65
N GLY A 172 7.29 -13.27 1.23
CA GLY A 172 7.84 -13.10 2.57
C GLY A 172 6.97 -13.73 3.67
N LEU A 173 5.66 -13.52 3.64
CA LEU A 173 4.69 -14.11 4.58
C LEU A 173 4.72 -15.65 4.55
N ARG A 174 5.03 -16.23 3.40
CA ARG A 174 5.10 -17.69 3.21
C ARG A 174 6.45 -18.29 3.57
N LYS A 175 7.54 -17.56 3.38
CA LYS A 175 8.89 -18.12 3.38
C LYS A 175 9.82 -17.56 4.45
N LEU A 176 9.61 -16.30 4.87
CA LEU A 176 10.54 -15.66 5.80
C LEU A 176 10.12 -15.87 7.26
N PRO A 177 11.09 -16.00 8.19
CA PRO A 177 10.84 -15.89 9.61
C PRO A 177 10.18 -14.54 9.95
N ALA A 178 9.39 -14.49 11.04
CA ALA A 178 8.65 -13.28 11.43
C ALA A 178 9.56 -12.04 11.55
N LYS A 179 10.73 -12.16 12.18
CA LYS A 179 11.69 -11.07 12.34
C LYS A 179 12.19 -10.53 10.99
N GLU A 180 12.46 -11.41 10.03
CA GLU A 180 12.92 -11.00 8.70
C GLU A 180 11.79 -10.29 7.92
N LEU A 181 10.53 -10.73 8.08
CA LEU A 181 9.40 -10.06 7.48
C LEU A 181 9.15 -8.68 8.10
N GLU A 182 9.31 -8.52 9.43
CA GLU A 182 9.23 -7.22 10.10
C GLU A 182 10.26 -6.23 9.54
N GLN A 183 11.50 -6.67 9.35
CA GLN A 183 12.56 -5.87 8.74
C GLN A 183 12.24 -5.56 7.27
N LEU A 184 11.78 -6.53 6.50
CA LEU A 184 11.38 -6.33 5.11
C LEU A 184 10.26 -5.30 4.98
N LEU A 185 9.25 -5.33 5.85
CA LEU A 185 8.17 -4.34 5.86
C LEU A 185 8.71 -2.92 6.08
N SER A 186 9.62 -2.74 7.02
CA SER A 186 10.28 -1.45 7.29
C SER A 186 11.10 -0.98 6.09
N LEU A 187 11.85 -1.86 5.43
CA LEU A 187 12.61 -1.56 4.22
C LEU A 187 11.71 -1.15 3.06
N VAL A 188 10.61 -1.88 2.84
CA VAL A 188 9.65 -1.56 1.76
C VAL A 188 9.00 -0.18 1.97
N VAL A 189 8.70 0.19 3.22
CA VAL A 189 8.24 1.56 3.55
C VAL A 189 9.33 2.58 3.21
N SER A 190 10.56 2.36 3.66
CA SER A 190 11.69 3.24 3.40
C SER A 190 11.92 3.45 1.90
N TRP A 191 12.00 2.37 1.13
CA TRP A 191 12.19 2.44 -0.33
C TRP A 191 11.04 3.17 -1.02
N SER A 192 9.81 2.94 -0.58
CA SER A 192 8.64 3.62 -1.13
C SER A 192 8.71 5.13 -0.92
N VAL A 193 9.07 5.57 0.29
CA VAL A 193 9.25 6.99 0.59
C VAL A 193 10.37 7.59 -0.24
N ARG A 194 11.51 6.90 -0.37
CA ARG A 194 12.63 7.36 -1.19
C ARG A 194 12.24 7.56 -2.65
N TRP A 195 11.53 6.61 -3.24
CA TRP A 195 11.05 6.74 -4.62
C TRP A 195 10.02 7.87 -4.79
N PHE A 196 9.11 8.05 -3.83
CA PHE A 196 8.14 9.14 -3.89
C PHE A 196 8.79 10.52 -3.81
N VAL A 197 9.75 10.69 -2.91
CA VAL A 197 10.45 11.96 -2.71
C VAL A 197 11.32 12.30 -3.90
N VAL A 198 12.06 11.33 -4.43
CA VAL A 198 12.94 11.54 -5.59
C VAL A 198 12.18 11.67 -6.91
N GLY A 199 10.89 11.25 -6.93
CA GLY A 199 10.09 11.29 -8.17
C GLY A 199 10.53 10.29 -9.24
N GLY A 200 11.22 9.21 -8.87
CA GLY A 200 11.99 8.38 -9.78
C GLY A 200 11.65 6.89 -9.83
N GLY A 201 10.42 6.47 -9.60
CA GLY A 201 10.04 5.09 -9.83
C GLY A 201 8.85 5.02 -10.78
N SER A 202 9.04 4.69 -12.07
CA SER A 202 7.87 4.34 -12.86
C SER A 202 7.24 3.08 -12.26
N ALA A 203 5.91 3.08 -12.09
CA ALA A 203 5.18 1.98 -11.47
C ALA A 203 5.53 0.62 -12.09
N GLY A 204 5.80 0.57 -13.39
CA GLY A 204 6.18 -0.67 -14.09
C GLY A 204 7.60 -1.16 -13.82
N VAL A 205 8.54 -0.27 -13.42
CA VAL A 205 9.91 -0.68 -13.05
C VAL A 205 9.89 -1.26 -11.64
N THR A 206 9.25 -0.58 -10.70
CA THR A 206 9.13 -1.05 -9.32
C THR A 206 8.32 -2.34 -9.23
N GLU A 207 7.24 -2.49 -10.00
CA GLU A 207 6.46 -3.72 -10.09
C GLU A 207 7.32 -4.92 -10.52
N ARG A 208 8.15 -4.75 -11.57
CA ARG A 208 9.06 -5.81 -12.04
C ARG A 208 10.10 -6.18 -10.98
N LEU A 209 10.68 -5.19 -10.30
CA LEU A 209 11.66 -5.45 -9.25
C LEU A 209 11.05 -6.22 -8.08
N TYR A 210 9.89 -5.82 -7.61
CA TYR A 210 9.19 -6.51 -6.53
C TYR A 210 8.79 -7.94 -6.92
N ALA A 211 8.28 -8.15 -8.14
CA ALA A 211 7.92 -9.49 -8.60
C ALA A 211 9.14 -10.40 -8.79
N LEU A 212 10.27 -9.87 -9.28
CA LEU A 212 11.51 -10.63 -9.41
C LEU A 212 12.08 -10.99 -8.02
N ALA A 213 12.09 -10.07 -7.08
CA ALA A 213 12.49 -10.35 -5.70
C ALA A 213 11.58 -11.39 -5.04
N ALA A 214 10.26 -11.28 -5.25
CA ALA A 214 9.28 -12.23 -4.76
C ALA A 214 9.53 -13.65 -5.27
N LYS A 215 9.81 -13.79 -6.58
CA LYS A 215 10.19 -15.08 -7.15
C LYS A 215 11.45 -15.64 -6.51
N LYS A 216 12.50 -14.83 -6.35
CA LYS A 216 13.75 -15.23 -5.69
C LYS A 216 13.56 -15.65 -4.22
N VAL A 217 12.67 -14.99 -3.48
CA VAL A 217 12.26 -15.42 -2.13
C VAL A 217 11.52 -16.76 -2.20
N THR A 218 10.62 -16.94 -3.15
CA THR A 218 9.87 -18.18 -3.32
C THR A 218 10.78 -19.35 -3.69
N ASP A 219 11.76 -19.12 -4.56
CA ASP A 219 12.76 -20.10 -5.00
C ASP A 219 13.84 -20.40 -3.94
N GLY A 220 13.94 -19.56 -2.88
CA GLY A 220 14.93 -19.70 -1.81
C GLY A 220 16.30 -19.05 -2.10
N ASP A 221 16.40 -18.24 -3.16
CA ASP A 221 17.61 -17.47 -3.49
C ASP A 221 17.83 -16.29 -2.54
N LEU A 222 16.73 -15.70 -2.01
CA LEU A 222 16.73 -14.63 -1.02
C LEU A 222 15.98 -15.12 0.22
N THR A 223 16.70 -15.25 1.33
CA THR A 223 16.21 -15.94 2.53
C THR A 223 16.03 -15.02 3.75
N ASP A 224 16.45 -13.77 3.65
CA ASP A 224 16.41 -12.78 4.73
C ASP A 224 16.28 -11.35 4.19
N ALA A 225 15.97 -10.42 5.08
CA ALA A 225 15.77 -9.01 4.74
C ALA A 225 17.05 -8.35 4.18
N ALA A 226 18.22 -8.77 4.64
CA ALA A 226 19.51 -8.21 4.21
C ALA A 226 19.85 -8.60 2.76
N SER A 227 19.64 -9.86 2.37
CA SER A 227 19.81 -10.31 0.99
C SER A 227 18.84 -9.63 0.04
N ILE A 228 17.58 -9.42 0.48
CA ILE A 228 16.59 -8.66 -0.28
C ILE A 228 17.03 -7.19 -0.41
N ALA A 229 17.51 -6.55 0.67
CA ALA A 229 18.04 -5.17 0.61
C ALA A 229 19.21 -5.04 -0.37
N THR A 230 20.11 -6.01 -0.36
CA THR A 230 21.22 -6.07 -1.31
C THR A 230 20.71 -6.15 -2.76
N PHE A 231 19.69 -6.98 -3.02
CA PHE A 231 19.08 -7.08 -4.35
C PHE A 231 18.49 -5.75 -4.84
N PHE A 232 17.93 -4.92 -3.94
CA PHE A 232 17.35 -3.62 -4.27
C PHE A 232 18.39 -2.47 -4.29
N SER A 233 19.63 -2.70 -3.85
CA SER A 233 20.61 -1.67 -3.58
C SER A 233 20.85 -0.68 -4.74
N ASP A 234 20.93 -1.14 -5.97
CA ASP A 234 21.17 -0.29 -7.15
C ASP A 234 19.90 0.46 -7.62
N SER A 235 18.73 0.00 -7.20
CA SER A 235 17.44 0.52 -7.65
C SER A 235 16.86 1.57 -6.71
N VAL A 236 17.14 1.46 -5.41
CA VAL A 236 16.68 2.41 -4.39
C VAL A 236 17.54 3.67 -4.44
N PRO A 237 16.93 4.88 -4.44
CA PRO A 237 17.69 6.12 -4.45
C PRO A 237 18.73 6.19 -3.34
N SER A 238 19.97 6.58 -3.71
CA SER A 238 21.06 6.78 -2.75
C SER A 238 20.76 7.89 -1.75
N ASP A 239 21.43 7.88 -0.61
CA ASP A 239 21.23 8.87 0.45
C ASP A 239 21.40 10.29 -0.04
N GLY A 240 22.47 10.61 -0.75
CA GLY A 240 22.69 11.95 -1.26
C GLY A 240 21.69 12.38 -2.36
N ARG A 241 21.08 11.43 -3.11
CA ARG A 241 20.00 11.75 -4.05
C ARG A 241 18.70 11.99 -3.31
N PHE A 242 18.41 11.19 -2.31
CA PHE A 242 17.22 11.32 -1.49
C PHE A 242 17.24 12.60 -0.65
N GLU A 243 18.36 12.89 0.01
CA GLU A 243 18.56 14.08 0.82
C GLU A 243 18.36 15.37 -0.01
N ARG A 244 19.02 15.48 -1.17
CA ARG A 244 18.82 16.63 -2.08
C ARG A 244 17.37 16.79 -2.51
N ALA A 245 16.70 15.71 -2.86
CA ALA A 245 15.28 15.78 -3.23
C ALA A 245 14.39 16.18 -2.05
N PHE A 246 14.74 15.73 -0.84
CA PHE A 246 14.02 16.09 0.37
C PHE A 246 14.20 17.56 0.75
N GLN A 247 15.35 18.18 0.48
CA GLN A 247 15.62 19.61 0.69
C GLN A 247 14.68 20.54 -0.10
N ASP A 248 14.09 20.04 -1.19
CA ASP A 248 13.12 20.79 -2.00
C ASP A 248 11.69 20.22 -1.89
N LEU A 249 11.47 19.31 -0.95
CA LEU A 249 10.20 18.60 -0.83
C LEU A 249 9.05 19.53 -0.46
N THR A 250 8.09 19.64 -1.37
CA THR A 250 6.81 20.31 -1.15
C THR A 250 5.71 19.28 -0.99
N VAL A 251 4.87 19.41 0.06
CA VAL A 251 3.83 18.47 0.37
C VAL A 251 2.48 19.17 0.44
N ARG A 252 1.61 18.85 -0.54
CA ARG A 252 0.26 19.43 -0.64
C ARG A 252 -0.79 18.63 0.13
N ARG A 253 -0.59 17.29 0.20
CA ARG A 253 -1.52 16.39 0.88
C ARG A 253 -1.25 16.40 2.37
N GLY A 254 -2.20 16.92 3.16
CA GLY A 254 -2.03 17.09 4.60
C GLY A 254 -1.72 15.80 5.36
N TRP A 255 -2.32 14.66 4.96
CA TRP A 255 -2.04 13.38 5.58
C TRP A 255 -0.59 12.92 5.34
N LEU A 256 -0.03 13.17 4.13
CA LEU A 256 1.34 12.81 3.78
C LEU A 256 2.35 13.71 4.51
N ALA A 257 2.07 15.01 4.61
CA ALA A 257 2.87 15.92 5.41
C ALA A 257 2.90 15.52 6.89
N ARG A 258 1.76 15.15 7.45
CA ARG A 258 1.68 14.64 8.83
C ARG A 258 2.48 13.34 9.00
N TYR A 259 2.39 12.42 8.04
CA TYR A 259 3.18 11.19 8.07
C TYR A 259 4.69 11.48 8.10
N TYR A 260 5.19 12.34 7.21
CA TYR A 260 6.61 12.69 7.19
C TYR A 260 7.05 13.41 8.48
N LEU A 261 6.30 14.41 8.91
CA LEU A 261 6.61 15.14 10.13
C LEU A 261 6.59 14.25 11.37
N TYR A 262 5.69 13.30 11.41
CA TYR A 262 5.61 12.34 12.49
C TYR A 262 6.82 11.41 12.54
N ALA A 263 7.18 10.81 11.41
CA ALA A 263 8.34 9.92 11.35
C ALA A 263 9.63 10.66 11.72
N LEU A 264 9.75 11.93 11.32
CA LEU A 264 10.87 12.80 11.70
C LEU A 264 10.84 13.19 13.18
N GLU A 265 9.66 13.44 13.75
CA GLU A 265 9.49 13.74 15.17
C GLU A 265 9.93 12.58 16.05
N LEU A 266 9.52 11.34 15.70
CA LEU A 266 9.95 10.12 16.39
C LEU A 266 11.48 10.03 16.45
N ALA A 267 12.13 10.24 15.30
CA ALA A 267 13.59 10.17 15.23
C ALA A 267 14.28 11.31 15.99
N ALA A 268 13.71 12.53 15.95
CA ALA A 268 14.25 13.69 16.65
C ALA A 268 14.16 13.55 18.17
N ASN A 269 13.12 12.88 18.64
CA ASN A 269 12.90 12.65 20.08
C ASN A 269 13.77 11.50 20.64
N GLY A 270 14.31 10.63 19.76
CA GLY A 270 15.10 9.48 20.20
C GLY A 270 14.28 8.42 20.95
N ASP A 271 12.98 8.55 21.00
CA ASP A 271 12.06 7.65 21.69
C ASP A 271 11.29 6.79 20.64
N ALA A 272 11.33 5.48 20.84
CA ALA A 272 10.61 4.55 19.97
C ALA A 272 9.09 4.58 20.19
N GLU A 273 8.62 5.09 21.34
CA GLU A 273 7.19 5.18 21.68
C GLU A 273 6.88 6.54 22.31
N PRO A 274 6.67 7.62 21.52
CA PRO A 274 6.29 8.91 22.07
C PRO A 274 4.86 8.87 22.65
N GLU A 275 4.66 9.55 23.78
CA GLU A 275 3.34 9.71 24.42
C GLU A 275 2.28 10.33 23.48
N LEU A 276 2.72 11.12 22.50
CA LEU A 276 1.92 11.69 21.44
C LEU A 276 2.18 10.98 20.12
N VAL A 277 1.56 9.83 19.94
CA VAL A 277 1.50 9.19 18.63
C VAL A 277 0.57 10.03 17.75
N PRO A 278 1.04 10.75 16.73
CA PRO A 278 0.17 11.32 15.72
C PRO A 278 -0.45 10.16 14.94
N ASN A 279 -1.49 9.61 15.51
CA ASN A 279 -2.37 8.71 14.82
C ASN A 279 -3.04 9.49 13.68
N GLN A 280 -3.73 8.80 12.79
CA GLN A 280 -4.50 9.42 11.71
C GLN A 280 -5.65 10.31 12.26
N ASN A 281 -5.84 10.34 13.58
CA ASN A 281 -6.88 11.11 14.23
C ASN A 281 -6.53 12.61 14.17
N VAL A 282 -7.07 13.28 13.14
CA VAL A 282 -7.01 14.73 12.96
C VAL A 282 -7.52 15.51 14.17
N ASP A 283 -8.24 14.85 15.08
CA ASP A 283 -8.80 15.49 16.26
C ASP A 283 -7.80 15.68 17.40
N GLN A 284 -6.66 15.02 17.34
CA GLN A 284 -5.60 15.17 18.37
C GLN A 284 -4.45 16.05 17.87
N VAL A 285 -3.88 15.74 16.70
CA VAL A 285 -2.72 16.46 16.14
C VAL A 285 -3.00 16.86 14.70
N ASN A 286 -2.94 18.16 14.43
CA ASN A 286 -3.18 18.76 13.14
C ASN A 286 -1.90 19.24 12.46
N LEU A 287 -1.98 19.44 11.14
CA LEU A 287 -0.96 20.11 10.36
C LEU A 287 -1.14 21.62 10.46
N GLU A 288 -0.10 22.32 10.89
CA GLU A 288 0.00 23.77 10.87
C GLU A 288 0.96 24.23 9.79
N HIS A 289 0.61 25.34 9.11
CA HIS A 289 1.49 26.05 8.20
C HIS A 289 1.98 27.33 8.91
N ILE A 290 3.26 27.39 9.25
CA ILE A 290 3.80 28.54 9.99
C ILE A 290 3.65 29.80 9.13
N LEU A 291 4.18 29.86 7.91
CA LEU A 291 3.75 30.76 6.86
C LEU A 291 2.42 30.22 6.29
N PRO A 292 1.29 30.90 6.49
CA PRO A 292 -0.03 30.42 6.10
C PRO A 292 -0.14 30.11 4.60
N ARG A 293 -1.13 29.32 4.21
CA ARG A 293 -1.40 29.06 2.78
C ARG A 293 -1.80 30.32 2.01
N ASN A 294 -2.48 31.27 2.70
CA ASN A 294 -2.89 32.56 2.14
C ASN A 294 -2.38 33.67 3.05
N PRO A 295 -1.05 33.97 3.02
CA PRO A 295 -0.46 34.99 3.86
C PRO A 295 -0.85 36.39 3.37
N LYS A 296 -1.06 37.33 4.31
CA LYS A 296 -1.10 38.75 3.98
C LYS A 296 0.36 39.25 3.94
N ALA A 297 0.80 39.80 2.84
CA ALA A 297 2.19 40.21 2.65
C ALA A 297 2.67 41.20 3.74
N SER A 298 1.78 42.08 4.24
CA SER A 298 2.07 43.00 5.34
C SER A 298 2.49 42.31 6.64
N ASP A 299 2.02 41.09 6.86
CA ASP A 299 2.30 40.34 8.10
C ASP A 299 3.61 39.54 8.01
N TRP A 300 4.21 39.47 6.82
CA TRP A 300 5.41 38.69 6.50
C TRP A 300 6.46 39.51 5.73
N PRO A 301 6.97 40.60 6.32
CA PRO A 301 7.82 41.55 5.62
C PRO A 301 9.20 41.01 5.17
N SER A 302 9.62 39.88 5.78
CA SER A 302 10.87 39.19 5.39
C SER A 302 10.76 38.35 4.13
N PHE A 303 9.55 38.21 3.53
CA PHE A 303 9.32 37.41 2.34
C PHE A 303 8.97 38.31 1.14
N ASN A 304 9.57 38.02 0.01
CA ASN A 304 9.08 38.59 -1.26
C ASN A 304 7.87 37.78 -1.78
N MET A 305 7.21 38.25 -2.84
CA MET A 305 6.01 37.66 -3.38
C MET A 305 6.20 36.24 -3.91
N GLU A 306 7.35 35.94 -4.48
CA GLU A 306 7.70 34.60 -4.98
C GLU A 306 7.91 33.61 -3.81
N GLU A 307 8.62 34.02 -2.78
CA GLU A 307 8.85 33.25 -1.55
C GLU A 307 7.55 32.95 -0.80
N LEU A 308 6.63 33.92 -0.70
CA LEU A 308 5.30 33.71 -0.11
C LEU A 308 4.52 32.59 -0.83
N GLN A 309 4.72 32.45 -2.13
CA GLN A 309 4.03 31.41 -2.93
C GLN A 309 4.75 30.07 -2.91
N SER A 310 6.07 30.07 -3.07
CA SER A 310 6.86 28.84 -3.20
C SER A 310 7.08 28.11 -1.88
N MET A 311 7.28 28.86 -0.78
CA MET A 311 7.70 28.25 0.50
C MET A 311 6.55 27.73 1.36
N ARG A 312 5.30 28.15 1.13
CA ARG A 312 4.15 27.77 1.95
C ARG A 312 3.91 26.26 2.03
N LEU A 313 4.31 25.51 1.01
CA LEU A 313 4.12 24.05 0.93
C LEU A 313 5.41 23.25 1.17
N LEU A 314 6.56 23.92 1.40
CA LEU A 314 7.75 23.21 1.85
C LEU A 314 7.46 22.49 3.18
N LEU A 315 7.95 21.28 3.34
CA LEU A 315 7.77 20.53 4.58
C LEU A 315 8.39 21.27 5.76
N GLY A 316 9.51 22.01 5.53
CA GLY A 316 10.17 22.87 6.49
C GLY A 316 9.29 24.03 7.02
N ASN A 317 8.26 24.42 6.28
CA ASN A 317 7.25 25.38 6.73
C ASN A 317 6.06 24.76 7.46
N GLN A 318 6.01 23.44 7.55
CA GLN A 318 4.87 22.72 8.14
C GLN A 318 5.27 22.13 9.50
N ALA A 319 4.34 22.06 10.43
CA ALA A 319 4.56 21.53 11.77
C ALA A 319 3.35 20.73 12.23
N LEU A 320 3.57 19.80 13.16
CA LEU A 320 2.51 19.12 13.88
C LEU A 320 2.13 19.96 15.10
N LEU A 321 0.83 20.12 15.35
CA LEU A 321 0.34 20.89 16.50
C LEU A 321 -0.95 20.28 17.04
N ARG A 322 -1.15 20.29 18.35
CA ARG A 322 -2.43 19.87 18.95
C ARG A 322 -3.58 20.69 18.38
N LYS A 323 -4.72 20.04 18.09
CA LYS A 323 -5.90 20.69 17.48
C LYS A 323 -6.35 21.93 18.26
N SER A 324 -6.34 21.87 19.60
CA SER A 324 -6.69 23.00 20.46
C SER A 324 -5.78 24.22 20.24
N HIS A 325 -4.50 23.99 20.04
CA HIS A 325 -3.51 25.03 19.77
C HIS A 325 -3.60 25.53 18.33
N ASN A 326 -3.85 24.64 17.36
CA ASN A 326 -4.01 24.99 15.97
C ASN A 326 -5.19 25.95 15.72
N ALA A 327 -6.30 25.74 16.42
CA ALA A 327 -7.45 26.65 16.36
C ALA A 327 -7.15 28.07 16.89
N GLN A 328 -6.20 28.20 17.82
CA GLN A 328 -5.78 29.50 18.38
C GLN A 328 -4.81 30.25 17.43
N ILE A 329 -4.00 29.54 16.67
CA ILE A 329 -2.95 30.11 15.84
C ILE A 329 -3.52 30.78 14.57
N GLY A 330 -4.32 30.08 13.78
CA GLY A 330 -4.91 30.59 12.53
C GLY A 330 -3.88 31.20 11.57
N ASN A 331 -4.29 32.19 10.76
CA ASN A 331 -3.42 32.88 9.79
C ASN A 331 -2.64 34.08 10.40
N ARG A 332 -2.38 34.05 11.70
CA ARG A 332 -1.71 35.17 12.41
C ARG A 332 -0.23 35.27 12.04
N PRO A 333 0.40 36.45 12.24
CA PRO A 333 1.84 36.63 12.12
C PRO A 333 2.62 35.72 13.06
N PHE A 334 3.89 35.47 12.73
CA PHE A 334 4.76 34.55 13.50
C PHE A 334 4.86 34.94 14.98
N ALA A 335 4.96 36.23 15.33
CA ALA A 335 5.06 36.68 16.69
C ALA A 335 3.88 36.21 17.57
N SER A 336 2.68 36.11 17.00
CA SER A 336 1.49 35.57 17.68
C SER A 336 1.45 34.04 17.79
N LYS A 337 2.12 33.36 16.86
CA LYS A 337 2.22 31.89 16.85
C LYS A 337 3.30 31.36 17.76
N LYS A 338 4.39 32.12 17.91
CA LYS A 338 5.61 31.73 18.62
C LYS A 338 5.37 31.19 20.04
N PRO A 339 4.59 31.82 20.95
CA PRO A 339 4.38 31.30 22.30
C PRO A 339 3.71 29.91 22.31
N ILE A 340 2.77 29.69 21.38
CA ILE A 340 2.03 28.42 21.28
C ILE A 340 2.93 27.33 20.74
N LEU A 341 3.78 27.65 19.74
CA LEU A 341 4.76 26.72 19.17
C LEU A 341 5.82 26.35 20.21
N ALA A 342 6.32 27.30 20.98
CA ALA A 342 7.32 27.09 22.04
C ALA A 342 6.79 26.18 23.17
N ALA A 343 5.48 26.25 23.47
CA ALA A 343 4.83 25.40 24.47
C ALA A 343 4.45 24.00 23.95
N SER A 344 4.83 23.64 22.73
CA SER A 344 4.53 22.31 22.15
C SER A 344 5.41 21.23 22.77
N ASP A 345 4.81 20.08 23.07
CA ASP A 345 5.54 18.88 23.51
C ASP A 345 6.33 18.21 22.35
N LEU A 346 6.07 18.65 21.11
CA LEU A 346 6.72 18.13 19.91
C LEU A 346 8.04 18.88 19.66
N VAL A 347 9.15 18.15 19.63
CA VAL A 347 10.52 18.71 19.54
C VAL A 347 10.72 19.54 18.27
N LEU A 348 10.28 19.02 17.10
CA LEU A 348 10.41 19.76 15.85
C LEU A 348 9.50 21.00 15.78
N THR A 349 8.44 21.04 16.58
CA THR A 349 7.51 22.17 16.66
C THR A 349 7.98 23.19 17.68
N SER A 350 8.38 22.76 18.89
CA SER A 350 8.91 23.67 19.91
C SER A 350 10.18 24.37 19.46
N GLY A 351 11.01 23.69 18.68
CA GLY A 351 12.19 24.29 18.04
C GLY A 351 11.89 25.48 17.12
N ILE A 352 10.70 25.53 16.48
CA ILE A 352 10.25 26.71 15.72
C ILE A 352 9.95 27.86 16.68
N GLY A 353 9.25 27.56 17.78
CA GLY A 353 8.91 28.55 18.80
C GLY A 353 10.11 29.17 19.52
N ALA A 354 11.27 28.53 19.50
CA ALA A 354 12.53 29.06 20.04
C ALA A 354 13.18 30.13 19.15
N LEU A 355 12.79 30.22 17.85
CA LEU A 355 13.36 31.21 16.94
C LEU A 355 12.83 32.61 17.21
N GLU A 356 13.62 33.65 16.90
CA GLU A 356 13.20 35.06 17.05
C GLU A 356 12.18 35.43 15.98
N ASP A 357 12.40 34.99 14.75
CA ASP A 357 11.58 35.28 13.59
C ASP A 357 11.40 34.05 12.70
N TRP A 358 10.55 34.17 11.69
CA TRP A 358 10.32 33.15 10.68
C TRP A 358 10.56 33.73 9.29
N THR A 359 11.67 33.37 8.68
CA THR A 359 12.16 33.92 7.42
C THR A 359 12.38 32.82 6.39
N PRO A 360 12.54 33.15 5.08
CA PRO A 360 12.92 32.19 4.05
C PRO A 360 14.15 31.36 4.45
N ALA A 361 15.17 31.98 5.00
CA ALA A 361 16.40 31.30 5.45
C ALA A 361 16.12 30.29 6.58
N LYS A 362 15.23 30.62 7.53
CA LYS A 362 14.85 29.71 8.64
C LYS A 362 14.06 28.51 8.13
N ILE A 363 13.17 28.69 7.14
CA ILE A 363 12.44 27.58 6.50
C ILE A 363 13.43 26.65 5.81
N ARG A 364 14.37 27.20 5.02
CA ARG A 364 15.40 26.41 4.33
C ARG A 364 16.30 25.64 5.29
N ALA A 365 16.84 26.31 6.31
CA ALA A 365 17.69 25.67 7.31
C ALA A 365 16.97 24.53 8.06
N ARG A 366 15.64 24.70 8.34
CA ARG A 366 14.83 23.63 8.92
C ARG A 366 14.62 22.49 7.93
N GLN A 367 14.34 22.77 6.68
CA GLN A 367 14.16 21.78 5.61
C GLN A 367 15.43 20.95 5.43
N GLU A 368 16.61 21.57 5.43
CA GLU A 368 17.91 20.88 5.34
C GLU A 368 18.12 19.92 6.51
N ARG A 369 17.90 20.36 7.75
CA ARG A 369 18.00 19.49 8.94
C ARG A 369 17.01 18.32 8.88
N MET A 370 15.81 18.58 8.37
CA MET A 370 14.82 17.50 8.17
C MET A 370 15.26 16.52 7.09
N ALA A 371 15.97 16.99 6.04
CA ALA A 371 16.50 16.12 4.99
C ALA A 371 17.65 15.23 5.52
N GLU A 372 18.54 15.76 6.34
CA GLU A 372 19.58 14.97 7.03
C GLU A 372 18.94 13.89 7.92
N LEU A 373 17.94 14.26 8.73
CA LEU A 373 17.23 13.31 9.58
C LEU A 373 16.46 12.26 8.77
N ALA A 374 15.89 12.65 7.63
CA ALA A 374 15.13 11.77 6.74
C ALA A 374 15.97 10.60 6.21
N VAL A 375 17.26 10.80 5.97
CA VAL A 375 18.19 9.74 5.54
C VAL A 375 18.28 8.63 6.58
N THR A 376 18.26 8.98 7.87
CA THR A 376 18.28 8.02 8.98
C THR A 376 16.92 7.35 9.15
N VAL A 377 15.82 8.12 9.10
CA VAL A 377 14.45 7.61 9.29
C VAL A 377 14.08 6.62 8.20
N TRP A 378 14.39 6.95 6.95
CA TRP A 378 14.15 6.09 5.81
C TRP A 378 15.48 5.55 5.29
N ALA A 379 16.18 4.78 6.13
CA ALA A 379 17.44 4.15 5.78
C ALA A 379 17.28 3.24 4.54
N ARG A 380 18.34 3.12 3.76
CA ARG A 380 18.34 2.35 2.51
C ARG A 380 18.40 0.84 2.74
N ALA A 381 19.10 0.44 3.82
CA ALA A 381 19.30 -0.94 4.25
C ALA A 381 19.43 -1.00 5.78
#